data_3878ac35fbe82e485325d290239ba126
#
_entry.id   3878ac35fbe82e485325d290239ba126
#
_cell.length_a   1.000
_cell.length_b   1.000
_cell.length_c   1.000
_cell.angle_alpha   90.00
_cell.angle_beta   90.00
_cell.angle_gamma   90.00
#
_symmetry.space_group_name_H-M   'P 1'
#
loop_
_entity.id
_entity.type
_entity.pdbx_description
1 polymer ?
#
loop_
_entity_poly.entity_id
_entity_poly.type
_entity_poly.pdbx_seq_one_letter_code
_entity_poly.pdbx_strand_id
1 'polypeptide(L)'
;MQKVTINNIDPGAVVVKPIYNDEGILLVPDGMVLHEKGVKRLIDLGVREAFVIYPEAETSRILELYKESPHIDDIIYKKTRIQAKKLMKKVMDRMLPEKSIDIYKISKIVDEIIDQILSARDIILTLSRLRTIDDYTYEHSVNVCVVSLIIGMDMNLQQSELQLLGTGALLHDIGKVCVSEEILRKPSSLTNEEYNEVKSHTEMGYKILLEAGVSEEVAQIALFHHETIDGTGYNRSMRGEEIPLLSRIVTLADSYDAMSNDRVYRKRLSPDKVYKEIASLSGYHFDYNITERFLRRIDLYPIGTGIMLNTRHKGVVVSQNKFLPQSPVVRIFKDETDPRNENISTNYVDVDLAKTKYLFIIDTF
;
A
#
# COMPACT_ATOMS: atom_id res chain seq x y z
N MET A 1 20.47 19.86 -0.03
CA MET A 1 19.09 20.30 0.29
C MET A 1 19.10 21.82 0.33
N GLN A 2 18.34 22.44 -0.55
CA GLN A 2 18.21 23.91 -0.62
C GLN A 2 16.73 24.28 -0.48
N LYS A 3 16.43 25.33 0.28
CA LYS A 3 15.12 25.97 0.28
C LYS A 3 15.10 26.95 -0.88
N VAL A 4 14.26 26.72 -1.87
CA VAL A 4 14.22 27.50 -3.12
C VAL A 4 12.82 28.06 -3.32
N THR A 5 12.74 29.33 -3.76
CA THR A 5 11.47 29.94 -4.18
C THR A 5 10.95 29.18 -5.41
N ILE A 6 9.66 28.87 -5.46
CA ILE A 6 9.08 27.99 -6.48
C ILE A 6 9.37 28.47 -7.92
N ASN A 7 9.40 29.81 -8.14
CA ASN A 7 9.70 30.42 -9.44
C ASN A 7 11.16 30.22 -9.91
N ASN A 8 12.04 29.84 -9.00
CA ASN A 8 13.47 29.61 -9.25
C ASN A 8 13.83 28.14 -9.25
N ILE A 9 12.83 27.26 -9.26
CA ILE A 9 13.05 25.82 -9.34
C ILE A 9 13.15 25.42 -10.81
N ASP A 10 14.33 24.97 -11.20
CA ASP A 10 14.56 24.39 -12.51
C ASP A 10 13.90 23.03 -12.62
N PRO A 11 13.35 22.66 -13.79
CA PRO A 11 12.86 21.32 -14.05
C PRO A 11 13.95 20.26 -13.80
N GLY A 12 13.58 19.19 -13.12
CA GLY A 12 14.51 18.14 -12.69
C GLY A 12 14.89 18.19 -11.21
N ALA A 13 14.48 19.23 -10.48
CA ALA A 13 14.65 19.30 -9.02
C ALA A 13 13.85 18.16 -8.33
N VAL A 14 14.46 17.52 -7.33
CA VAL A 14 13.82 16.50 -6.51
C VAL A 14 13.32 17.12 -5.21
N VAL A 15 12.05 16.92 -4.91
CA VAL A 15 11.42 17.39 -3.67
C VAL A 15 11.98 16.60 -2.48
N VAL A 16 12.50 17.30 -1.47
CA VAL A 16 13.09 16.68 -0.26
C VAL A 16 12.10 16.67 0.92
N LYS A 17 11.20 17.64 0.94
CA LYS A 17 10.09 17.66 1.93
C LYS A 17 8.77 17.77 1.19
N PRO A 18 7.75 17.03 1.63
CA PRO A 18 6.43 17.10 1.01
C PRO A 18 5.93 18.53 0.90
N ILE A 19 5.32 18.88 -0.23
CA ILE A 19 4.74 20.22 -0.48
C ILE A 19 3.25 20.13 -0.22
N TYR A 20 2.74 21.02 0.62
CA TYR A 20 1.32 21.14 0.96
C TYR A 20 0.79 22.50 0.51
N ASN A 21 -0.52 22.59 0.25
CA ASN A 21 -1.19 23.89 0.11
C ASN A 21 -1.48 24.50 1.49
N ASP A 22 -2.04 25.72 1.48
CA ASP A 22 -2.40 26.45 2.72
C ASP A 22 -3.48 25.74 3.55
N GLU A 23 -4.23 24.81 2.97
CA GLU A 23 -5.25 23.97 3.61
C GLU A 23 -4.66 22.67 4.18
N GLY A 24 -3.36 22.44 4.05
CA GLY A 24 -2.67 21.24 4.52
C GLY A 24 -2.82 20.02 3.58
N ILE A 25 -3.32 20.21 2.37
CA ILE A 25 -3.45 19.15 1.38
C ILE A 25 -2.08 18.90 0.74
N LEU A 26 -1.66 17.63 0.69
CA LEU A 26 -0.41 17.23 0.03
C LEU A 26 -0.51 17.46 -1.49
N LEU A 27 0.32 18.34 -2.01
CA LEU A 27 0.42 18.62 -3.45
C LEU A 27 1.49 17.76 -4.14
N VAL A 28 2.66 17.63 -3.50
CA VAL A 28 3.78 16.85 -4.02
C VAL A 28 4.46 16.11 -2.87
N PRO A 29 4.58 14.78 -2.93
CA PRO A 29 5.35 14.01 -1.94
C PRO A 29 6.86 14.26 -2.08
N ASP A 30 7.59 13.96 -1.02
CA ASP A 30 9.05 13.87 -1.05
C ASP A 30 9.52 12.79 -2.04
N GLY A 31 10.71 12.99 -2.60
CA GLY A 31 11.29 12.11 -3.62
C GLY A 31 10.74 12.31 -5.03
N MET A 32 9.75 13.17 -5.24
CA MET A 32 9.20 13.43 -6.57
C MET A 32 10.04 14.43 -7.34
N VAL A 33 10.30 14.15 -8.63
CA VAL A 33 10.95 15.07 -9.57
C VAL A 33 9.95 16.10 -10.07
N LEU A 34 10.29 17.38 -9.94
CA LEU A 34 9.49 18.48 -10.46
C LEU A 34 9.79 18.72 -11.94
N HIS A 35 8.77 18.51 -12.77
CA HIS A 35 8.81 18.85 -14.19
C HIS A 35 8.27 20.26 -14.41
N GLU A 36 8.57 20.86 -15.57
CA GLU A 36 8.12 22.20 -15.92
C GLU A 36 6.61 22.42 -15.69
N LYS A 37 5.77 21.44 -16.12
CA LYS A 37 4.32 21.48 -15.88
C LYS A 37 3.97 21.38 -14.39
N GLY A 38 4.73 20.62 -13.61
CA GLY A 38 4.55 20.48 -12.18
C GLY A 38 4.89 21.77 -11.44
N VAL A 39 6.00 22.39 -11.78
CA VAL A 39 6.41 23.69 -11.21
C VAL A 39 5.36 24.76 -11.52
N LYS A 40 4.90 24.88 -12.77
CA LYS A 40 3.82 25.82 -13.15
C LYS A 40 2.55 25.59 -12.33
N ARG A 41 2.14 24.33 -12.17
CA ARG A 41 0.94 24.00 -11.38
C ARG A 41 1.09 24.34 -9.89
N LEU A 42 2.30 24.19 -9.32
CA LEU A 42 2.57 24.60 -7.94
C LEU A 42 2.52 26.11 -7.77
N ILE A 43 2.99 26.88 -8.75
CA ILE A 43 2.86 28.34 -8.80
C ILE A 43 1.38 28.73 -8.80
N ASP A 44 0.59 28.12 -9.69
CA ASP A 44 -0.86 28.37 -9.81
C ASP A 44 -1.63 28.04 -8.51
N LEU A 45 -1.14 27.05 -7.74
CA LEU A 45 -1.67 26.64 -6.44
C LEU A 45 -1.14 27.50 -5.27
N GLY A 46 -0.39 28.58 -5.53
CA GLY A 46 0.07 29.53 -4.53
C GLY A 46 1.27 29.04 -3.69
N VAL A 47 1.92 27.96 -4.06
CA VAL A 47 3.13 27.49 -3.37
C VAL A 47 4.24 28.51 -3.59
N ARG A 48 4.85 28.99 -2.50
CA ARG A 48 5.90 30.02 -2.57
C ARG A 48 7.31 29.47 -2.56
N GLU A 49 7.54 28.39 -1.82
CA GLU A 49 8.85 27.81 -1.57
C GLU A 49 8.78 26.30 -1.47
N ALA A 50 9.86 25.63 -1.85
CA ALA A 50 10.00 24.18 -1.66
C ALA A 50 11.43 23.84 -1.22
N PHE A 51 11.56 22.70 -0.52
CA PHE A 51 12.86 22.11 -0.23
C PHE A 51 13.20 21.12 -1.33
N VAL A 52 14.23 21.42 -2.12
CA VAL A 52 14.65 20.62 -3.25
C VAL A 52 16.15 20.31 -3.19
N ILE A 53 16.55 19.26 -3.89
CA ILE A 53 17.93 19.02 -4.32
C ILE A 53 17.95 19.00 -5.84
N TYR A 54 19.01 19.51 -6.42
CA TYR A 54 19.32 19.30 -7.82
C TYR A 54 20.25 18.08 -7.87
N PRO A 55 19.83 16.99 -8.47
CA PRO A 55 20.75 15.92 -8.79
C PRO A 55 21.82 16.51 -9.72
N GLU A 56 23.09 16.18 -9.51
CA GLU A 56 24.14 16.56 -10.46
C GLU A 56 23.73 16.13 -11.89
N ALA A 57 24.23 16.82 -12.91
CA ALA A 57 23.72 16.70 -14.29
C ALA A 57 23.62 15.25 -14.83
N GLU A 58 24.43 14.33 -14.32
CA GLU A 58 24.37 12.89 -14.64
C GLU A 58 23.21 12.17 -13.97
N THR A 59 22.89 12.52 -12.72
CA THR A 59 21.72 11.98 -12.01
C THR A 59 20.43 12.43 -12.69
N SER A 60 20.38 13.66 -13.20
CA SER A 60 19.26 14.17 -14.01
C SER A 60 19.08 13.40 -15.30
N ARG A 61 20.17 13.02 -15.99
CA ARG A 61 20.14 12.23 -17.21
C ARG A 61 19.70 10.79 -16.96
N ILE A 62 20.07 10.23 -15.83
CA ILE A 62 19.62 8.89 -15.40
C ILE A 62 18.14 8.94 -15.02
N LEU A 63 17.69 9.96 -14.27
CA LEU A 63 16.27 10.18 -14.00
C LEU A 63 15.47 10.41 -15.30
N GLU A 64 16.06 10.99 -16.35
CA GLU A 64 15.42 11.08 -17.67
C GLU A 64 15.26 9.74 -18.37
N LEU A 65 16.21 8.84 -18.30
CA LEU A 65 16.09 7.48 -18.79
C LEU A 65 15.00 6.67 -18.05
N TYR A 66 14.71 7.03 -16.79
CA TYR A 66 13.61 6.42 -16.02
C TYR A 66 12.26 7.15 -16.18
N LYS A 67 12.21 8.34 -16.80
CA LYS A 67 10.93 8.96 -17.21
C LYS A 67 10.17 8.11 -18.23
N GLU A 68 10.87 7.29 -19.00
CA GLU A 68 10.29 6.32 -19.94
C GLU A 68 10.01 4.95 -19.29
N SER A 69 10.30 4.78 -18.00
CA SER A 69 9.75 3.63 -17.28
C SER A 69 8.23 3.71 -17.42
N PRO A 70 7.56 2.69 -17.96
CA PRO A 70 6.12 2.75 -18.14
C PRO A 70 5.52 3.18 -16.81
N HIS A 71 4.68 4.22 -16.83
CA HIS A 71 3.79 4.50 -15.71
C HIS A 71 3.15 3.17 -15.38
N ILE A 72 3.63 2.51 -14.34
CA ILE A 72 3.00 1.30 -13.90
C ILE A 72 1.71 1.78 -13.28
N ASP A 73 0.63 1.71 -14.08
CA ASP A 73 -0.72 2.04 -13.68
C ASP A 73 -1.09 1.27 -12.41
N ASP A 74 -2.05 1.77 -11.67
CA ASP A 74 -2.69 1.03 -10.58
C ASP A 74 -2.99 -0.40 -11.05
N ILE A 75 -2.86 -1.38 -10.16
CA ILE A 75 -3.09 -2.80 -10.45
C ILE A 75 -4.47 -3.01 -11.08
N ILE A 76 -5.44 -2.20 -10.66
CA ILE A 76 -6.78 -2.14 -11.24
C ILE A 76 -7.01 -0.81 -11.92
N TYR A 77 -7.78 -0.81 -13.00
CA TYR A 77 -8.11 0.42 -13.72
C TYR A 77 -8.77 1.44 -12.80
N LYS A 78 -8.37 2.70 -12.93
CA LYS A 78 -8.96 3.83 -12.17
C LYS A 78 -10.50 3.83 -12.25
N LYS A 79 -11.07 3.46 -13.39
CA LYS A 79 -12.53 3.35 -13.56
C LYS A 79 -13.14 2.31 -12.63
N THR A 80 -12.55 1.11 -12.56
CA THR A 80 -13.01 0.00 -11.69
C THR A 80 -12.89 0.38 -10.22
N ARG A 81 -11.77 1.01 -9.82
CA ARG A 81 -11.59 1.52 -8.45
C ARG A 81 -12.68 2.54 -8.06
N ILE A 82 -12.97 3.51 -8.94
CA ILE A 82 -14.04 4.50 -8.71
C ILE A 82 -15.41 3.82 -8.60
N GLN A 83 -15.69 2.82 -9.44
CA GLN A 83 -16.95 2.08 -9.40
C GLN A 83 -17.09 1.28 -8.10
N ALA A 84 -16.03 0.57 -7.68
CA ALA A 84 -16.00 -0.16 -6.43
C ALA A 84 -16.24 0.76 -5.22
N LYS A 85 -15.53 1.89 -5.14
CA LYS A 85 -15.73 2.90 -4.08
C LYS A 85 -17.17 3.42 -4.04
N LYS A 86 -17.73 3.79 -5.20
CA LYS A 86 -19.13 4.26 -5.29
C LYS A 86 -20.12 3.18 -4.86
N LEU A 87 -19.85 1.91 -5.22
CA LEU A 87 -20.68 0.80 -4.82
C LEU A 87 -20.62 0.60 -3.31
N MET A 88 -19.41 0.57 -2.71
CA MET A 88 -19.23 0.43 -1.27
C MET A 88 -19.90 1.56 -0.49
N LYS A 89 -19.73 2.82 -0.94
CA LYS A 89 -20.44 3.96 -0.34
C LYS A 89 -21.95 3.74 -0.35
N LYS A 90 -22.51 3.35 -1.51
CA LYS A 90 -23.94 3.09 -1.64
C LYS A 90 -24.41 1.94 -0.75
N VAL A 91 -23.62 0.87 -0.60
CA VAL A 91 -23.92 -0.25 0.30
C VAL A 91 -23.96 0.25 1.75
N MET A 92 -22.94 0.96 2.20
CA MET A 92 -22.88 1.49 3.57
C MET A 92 -24.01 2.46 3.88
N ASP A 93 -24.28 3.42 2.98
CA ASP A 93 -25.35 4.43 3.15
C ASP A 93 -26.76 3.81 3.23
N ARG A 94 -26.99 2.65 2.56
CA ARG A 94 -28.29 1.99 2.51
C ARG A 94 -28.52 0.94 3.57
N MET A 95 -27.46 0.48 4.24
CA MET A 95 -27.60 -0.63 5.20
C MET A 95 -28.55 -0.33 6.35
N LEU A 96 -28.53 0.91 6.89
CA LEU A 96 -29.40 1.27 8.00
C LEU A 96 -30.88 1.37 7.60
N PRO A 97 -31.27 2.00 6.46
CA PRO A 97 -32.69 2.11 6.09
C PRO A 97 -33.25 0.87 5.37
N GLU A 98 -32.48 0.21 4.49
CA GLU A 98 -33.04 -0.79 3.57
C GLU A 98 -32.62 -2.23 3.89
N LYS A 99 -31.58 -2.46 4.70
CA LYS A 99 -30.98 -3.78 5.03
C LYS A 99 -30.72 -4.66 3.80
N SER A 100 -30.44 -4.07 2.64
CA SER A 100 -30.28 -4.80 1.39
C SER A 100 -28.91 -4.57 0.77
N ILE A 101 -28.24 -5.64 0.38
CA ILE A 101 -26.97 -5.63 -0.34
C ILE A 101 -27.19 -6.18 -1.74
N ASP A 102 -26.83 -5.43 -2.77
CA ASP A 102 -26.85 -5.92 -4.15
C ASP A 102 -25.61 -6.79 -4.42
N ILE A 103 -25.68 -8.04 -3.96
CA ILE A 103 -24.59 -9.01 -4.09
C ILE A 103 -24.16 -9.21 -5.53
N TYR A 104 -25.11 -9.18 -6.48
CA TYR A 104 -24.79 -9.32 -7.89
C TYR A 104 -23.83 -8.21 -8.38
N LYS A 105 -24.05 -6.95 -7.97
CA LYS A 105 -23.14 -5.87 -8.34
C LYS A 105 -21.78 -5.99 -7.67
N ILE A 106 -21.72 -6.46 -6.44
CA ILE A 106 -20.45 -6.70 -5.73
C ILE A 106 -19.70 -7.80 -6.44
N SER A 107 -20.33 -8.94 -6.71
CA SER A 107 -19.73 -10.06 -7.42
C SER A 107 -19.15 -9.63 -8.77
N LYS A 108 -19.91 -8.83 -9.55
CA LYS A 108 -19.44 -8.32 -10.83
C LYS A 108 -18.21 -7.42 -10.71
N ILE A 109 -18.14 -6.54 -9.72
CA ILE A 109 -16.96 -5.70 -9.46
C ILE A 109 -15.75 -6.56 -9.06
N VAL A 110 -15.97 -7.61 -8.26
CA VAL A 110 -14.92 -8.55 -7.86
C VAL A 110 -14.39 -9.30 -9.08
N ASP A 111 -15.27 -9.78 -9.99
CA ASP A 111 -14.85 -10.41 -11.25
C ASP A 111 -14.00 -9.46 -12.10
N GLU A 112 -14.43 -8.19 -12.25
CA GLU A 112 -13.66 -7.19 -12.99
C GLU A 112 -12.26 -6.96 -12.35
N ILE A 113 -12.15 -6.97 -11.03
CA ILE A 113 -10.86 -6.85 -10.32
C ILE A 113 -10.01 -8.10 -10.55
N ILE A 114 -10.57 -9.30 -10.43
CA ILE A 114 -9.88 -10.57 -10.68
C ILE A 114 -9.30 -10.60 -12.09
N ASP A 115 -10.12 -10.28 -13.11
CA ASP A 115 -9.69 -10.29 -14.51
C ASP A 115 -8.55 -9.31 -14.77
N GLN A 116 -8.57 -8.13 -14.14
CA GLN A 116 -7.51 -7.13 -14.27
C GLN A 116 -6.22 -7.59 -13.60
N ILE A 117 -6.32 -8.18 -12.41
CA ILE A 117 -5.16 -8.75 -11.72
C ILE A 117 -4.55 -9.89 -12.55
N LEU A 118 -5.36 -10.80 -13.11
CA LEU A 118 -4.89 -11.90 -13.95
C LEU A 118 -4.25 -11.40 -15.26
N SER A 119 -4.70 -10.26 -15.79
CA SER A 119 -4.16 -9.66 -17.01
C SER A 119 -2.83 -8.94 -16.80
N ALA A 120 -2.50 -8.58 -15.57
CA ALA A 120 -1.25 -7.92 -15.21
C ALA A 120 -0.13 -8.96 -15.08
N ARG A 121 0.84 -8.96 -16.03
CA ARG A 121 1.85 -10.03 -16.19
C ARG A 121 2.82 -10.22 -15.02
N ASP A 122 3.13 -9.20 -14.26
CA ASP A 122 4.05 -9.28 -13.12
C ASP A 122 3.56 -8.34 -12.01
N ILE A 123 2.69 -8.87 -11.15
CA ILE A 123 2.10 -8.09 -10.07
C ILE A 123 3.12 -7.98 -8.94
N ILE A 124 3.71 -6.83 -8.83
CA ILE A 124 4.48 -6.40 -7.66
C ILE A 124 3.66 -5.31 -6.97
N LEU A 125 3.33 -5.55 -5.70
CA LEU A 125 2.62 -4.58 -4.86
C LEU A 125 3.56 -3.42 -4.52
N THR A 126 3.44 -2.32 -5.26
CA THR A 126 4.16 -1.10 -4.91
C THR A 126 3.34 -0.30 -3.90
N LEU A 127 3.85 -0.16 -2.68
CA LEU A 127 3.22 0.57 -1.57
C LEU A 127 2.80 2.01 -1.91
N SER A 128 3.46 2.64 -2.87
CA SER A 128 3.15 3.99 -3.31
C SER A 128 1.90 4.12 -4.18
N ARG A 129 1.33 3.01 -4.65
CA ARG A 129 0.26 2.99 -5.67
C ARG A 129 -1.14 2.81 -5.11
N LEU A 130 -1.26 2.41 -3.86
CA LEU A 130 -2.56 2.30 -3.19
C LEU A 130 -3.04 3.66 -2.63
N ARG A 131 -2.49 4.78 -3.13
CA ARG A 131 -2.73 6.13 -2.59
C ARG A 131 -3.84 6.85 -3.34
N THR A 132 -4.92 7.17 -2.64
CA THR A 132 -5.82 8.29 -2.99
C THR A 132 -6.26 9.00 -1.71
N ILE A 133 -6.35 10.33 -1.80
CA ILE A 133 -6.48 11.24 -0.64
C ILE A 133 -7.93 11.42 -0.18
N ASP A 134 -8.92 10.96 -0.97
CA ASP A 134 -10.34 11.20 -0.71
C ASP A 134 -11.09 9.93 -0.29
N ASP A 135 -11.89 10.03 0.79
CA ASP A 135 -12.76 8.98 1.34
C ASP A 135 -12.04 7.68 1.76
N TYR A 136 -11.20 7.78 2.78
CA TYR A 136 -10.39 6.69 3.34
C TYR A 136 -11.14 5.36 3.57
N THR A 137 -12.37 5.39 4.09
CA THR A 137 -13.10 4.17 4.47
C THR A 137 -13.39 3.25 3.29
N TYR A 138 -13.83 3.80 2.16
CA TYR A 138 -14.20 3.01 0.98
C TYR A 138 -12.99 2.60 0.15
N GLU A 139 -11.96 3.44 0.13
CA GLU A 139 -10.67 3.12 -0.50
C GLU A 139 -9.99 1.94 0.19
N HIS A 140 -10.01 1.94 1.52
CA HIS A 140 -9.50 0.86 2.34
C HIS A 140 -10.10 -0.50 1.95
N SER A 141 -11.42 -0.62 1.88
CA SER A 141 -12.08 -1.88 1.50
C SER A 141 -11.66 -2.35 0.10
N VAL A 142 -11.49 -1.43 -0.86
CA VAL A 142 -11.02 -1.77 -2.21
C VAL A 142 -9.55 -2.22 -2.18
N ASN A 143 -8.70 -1.55 -1.42
CA ASN A 143 -7.29 -1.94 -1.27
C ASN A 143 -7.16 -3.32 -0.62
N VAL A 144 -7.88 -3.56 0.47
CA VAL A 144 -7.91 -4.87 1.16
C VAL A 144 -8.38 -5.97 0.20
N CYS A 145 -9.40 -5.70 -0.62
CA CYS A 145 -9.86 -6.65 -1.65
C CYS A 145 -8.76 -6.96 -2.67
N VAL A 146 -8.11 -5.95 -3.24
CA VAL A 146 -7.04 -6.14 -4.23
C VAL A 146 -5.88 -6.93 -3.64
N VAL A 147 -5.41 -6.57 -2.44
CA VAL A 147 -4.31 -7.26 -1.76
C VAL A 147 -4.68 -8.71 -1.45
N SER A 148 -5.89 -8.94 -0.93
CA SER A 148 -6.38 -10.29 -0.62
C SER A 148 -6.44 -11.16 -1.87
N LEU A 149 -6.95 -10.64 -2.99
CA LEU A 149 -7.02 -11.38 -4.25
C LEU A 149 -5.64 -11.73 -4.80
N ILE A 150 -4.67 -10.82 -4.70
CA ILE A 150 -3.28 -11.10 -5.12
C ILE A 150 -2.69 -12.24 -4.28
N ILE A 151 -2.90 -12.23 -2.97
CA ILE A 151 -2.46 -13.32 -2.09
C ILE A 151 -3.17 -14.63 -2.46
N GLY A 152 -4.50 -14.59 -2.63
CA GLY A 152 -5.31 -15.75 -3.00
C GLY A 152 -4.87 -16.37 -4.32
N MET A 153 -4.57 -15.56 -5.33
CA MET A 153 -4.04 -16.05 -6.62
C MET A 153 -2.65 -16.68 -6.46
N ASP A 154 -1.77 -16.10 -5.66
CA ASP A 154 -0.44 -16.68 -5.39
C ASP A 154 -0.54 -17.99 -4.58
N MET A 155 -1.61 -18.17 -3.83
CA MET A 155 -1.96 -19.44 -3.15
C MET A 155 -2.66 -20.43 -4.07
N ASN A 156 -2.92 -20.11 -5.34
CA ASN A 156 -3.64 -20.90 -6.32
C ASN A 156 -5.09 -21.21 -5.92
N LEU A 157 -5.77 -20.28 -5.27
CA LEU A 157 -7.20 -20.42 -4.98
C LEU A 157 -8.01 -20.50 -6.28
N GLN A 158 -9.07 -21.32 -6.28
CA GLN A 158 -9.96 -21.46 -7.42
C GLN A 158 -10.78 -20.18 -7.63
N GLN A 159 -11.31 -19.96 -8.85
CA GLN A 159 -12.11 -18.79 -9.19
C GLN A 159 -13.26 -18.55 -8.21
N SER A 160 -13.95 -19.61 -7.77
CA SER A 160 -15.03 -19.53 -6.79
C SER A 160 -14.54 -19.04 -5.41
N GLU A 161 -13.38 -19.50 -4.97
CA GLU A 161 -12.77 -19.07 -3.70
C GLU A 161 -12.29 -17.62 -3.79
N LEU A 162 -11.73 -17.21 -4.93
CA LEU A 162 -11.36 -15.81 -5.18
C LEU A 162 -12.58 -14.88 -5.16
N GLN A 163 -13.71 -15.34 -5.68
CA GLN A 163 -14.99 -14.61 -5.61
C GLN A 163 -15.44 -14.43 -4.16
N LEU A 164 -15.43 -15.48 -3.34
CA LEU A 164 -15.77 -15.41 -1.92
C LEU A 164 -14.80 -14.47 -1.18
N LEU A 165 -13.49 -14.62 -1.42
CA LEU A 165 -12.44 -13.81 -0.81
C LEU A 165 -12.60 -12.33 -1.14
N GLY A 166 -12.74 -11.99 -2.43
CA GLY A 166 -12.89 -10.60 -2.88
C GLY A 166 -14.17 -9.95 -2.36
N THR A 167 -15.29 -10.69 -2.37
CA THR A 167 -16.57 -10.23 -1.83
C THR A 167 -16.46 -9.98 -0.33
N GLY A 168 -15.89 -10.93 0.42
CA GLY A 168 -15.70 -10.80 1.87
C GLY A 168 -14.75 -9.67 2.22
N ALA A 169 -13.65 -9.52 1.48
CA ALA A 169 -12.70 -8.44 1.68
C ALA A 169 -13.30 -7.04 1.42
N LEU A 170 -14.17 -6.89 0.40
CA LEU A 170 -14.91 -5.65 0.20
C LEU A 170 -15.86 -5.34 1.35
N LEU A 171 -16.47 -6.35 1.94
CA LEU A 171 -17.54 -6.23 2.95
C LEU A 171 -17.06 -6.45 4.39
N HIS A 172 -15.77 -6.70 4.64
CA HIS A 172 -15.26 -7.10 5.95
C HIS A 172 -15.65 -6.12 7.07
N ASP A 173 -15.69 -4.85 6.75
CA ASP A 173 -15.94 -3.74 7.66
C ASP A 173 -17.41 -3.24 7.65
N ILE A 174 -18.34 -3.95 6.99
CA ILE A 174 -19.72 -3.49 6.84
C ILE A 174 -20.42 -3.18 8.18
N GLY A 175 -20.05 -3.89 9.23
CA GLY A 175 -20.59 -3.68 10.57
C GLY A 175 -20.23 -2.36 11.22
N LYS A 176 -19.26 -1.61 10.69
CA LYS A 176 -18.94 -0.25 11.16
C LYS A 176 -20.09 0.74 11.02
N VAL A 177 -21.10 0.43 10.21
CA VAL A 177 -22.35 1.22 10.15
C VAL A 177 -23.12 1.22 11.48
N CYS A 178 -22.87 0.24 12.35
CA CYS A 178 -23.49 0.11 13.67
C CYS A 178 -22.66 0.77 14.79
N VAL A 179 -21.47 1.26 14.51
CA VAL A 179 -20.58 1.93 15.46
C VAL A 179 -20.79 3.44 15.38
N SER A 180 -20.80 4.13 16.52
CA SER A 180 -20.95 5.59 16.56
C SER A 180 -19.86 6.29 15.72
N GLU A 181 -20.28 7.23 14.86
CA GLU A 181 -19.37 8.03 14.03
C GLU A 181 -18.40 8.86 14.91
N GLU A 182 -18.84 9.30 16.09
CA GLU A 182 -18.01 10.03 17.04
C GLU A 182 -16.84 9.18 17.54
N ILE A 183 -17.08 7.88 17.77
CA ILE A 183 -16.05 6.93 18.21
C ILE A 183 -15.11 6.62 17.04
N LEU A 184 -15.64 6.36 15.84
CA LEU A 184 -14.83 6.05 14.65
C LEU A 184 -13.91 7.21 14.24
N ARG A 185 -14.31 8.46 14.50
CA ARG A 185 -13.54 9.66 14.15
C ARG A 185 -12.81 10.30 15.33
N LYS A 186 -12.84 9.70 16.51
CA LYS A 186 -12.23 10.25 17.71
C LYS A 186 -10.72 10.45 17.54
N PRO A 187 -10.17 11.67 17.71
CA PRO A 187 -8.75 11.95 17.50
C PRO A 187 -7.83 11.51 18.64
N SER A 188 -8.37 10.94 19.71
CA SER A 188 -7.62 10.44 20.87
C SER A 188 -7.79 8.93 21.03
N SER A 189 -7.02 8.34 21.94
CA SER A 189 -7.19 6.92 22.30
C SER A 189 -8.62 6.64 22.76
N LEU A 190 -9.14 5.48 22.37
CA LEU A 190 -10.45 4.99 22.79
C LEU A 190 -10.40 4.52 24.24
N THR A 191 -11.50 4.69 24.98
CA THR A 191 -11.70 4.00 26.24
C THR A 191 -11.93 2.51 26.02
N ASN A 192 -11.93 1.69 27.07
CA ASN A 192 -12.22 0.26 26.94
C ASN A 192 -13.64 0.00 26.41
N GLU A 193 -14.61 0.82 26.84
CA GLU A 193 -16.01 0.73 26.41
C GLU A 193 -16.11 1.08 24.91
N GLU A 194 -15.51 2.19 24.48
CA GLU A 194 -15.47 2.62 23.09
C GLU A 194 -14.75 1.58 22.21
N TYR A 195 -13.64 1.03 22.70
CA TYR A 195 -12.92 -0.04 22.00
C TYR A 195 -13.76 -1.32 21.86
N ASN A 196 -14.54 -1.69 22.89
CA ASN A 196 -15.47 -2.81 22.81
C ASN A 196 -16.61 -2.54 21.82
N GLU A 197 -17.10 -1.29 21.74
CA GLU A 197 -18.08 -0.91 20.72
C GLU A 197 -17.48 -1.05 19.31
N VAL A 198 -16.25 -0.58 19.09
CA VAL A 198 -15.58 -0.78 17.79
C VAL A 198 -15.43 -2.27 17.47
N LYS A 199 -15.01 -3.12 18.42
CA LYS A 199 -14.89 -4.57 18.19
C LYS A 199 -16.20 -5.22 17.78
N SER A 200 -17.33 -4.70 18.22
CA SER A 200 -18.64 -5.26 17.89
C SER A 200 -18.97 -5.23 16.40
N HIS A 201 -18.25 -4.39 15.58
CA HIS A 201 -18.49 -4.32 14.13
C HIS A 201 -18.33 -5.67 13.45
N THR A 202 -17.46 -6.55 13.94
CA THR A 202 -17.24 -7.86 13.34
C THR A 202 -18.47 -8.76 13.49
N GLU A 203 -19.06 -8.83 14.68
CA GLU A 203 -20.31 -9.59 14.92
C GLU A 203 -21.51 -8.96 14.23
N MET A 204 -21.60 -7.62 14.24
CA MET A 204 -22.65 -6.90 13.54
C MET A 204 -22.54 -7.08 12.03
N GLY A 205 -21.33 -7.00 11.48
CA GLY A 205 -21.08 -7.27 10.07
C GLY A 205 -21.49 -8.66 9.64
N TYR A 206 -21.11 -9.67 10.40
CA TYR A 206 -21.55 -11.05 10.18
C TYR A 206 -23.07 -11.18 10.12
N LYS A 207 -23.79 -10.66 11.13
CA LYS A 207 -25.26 -10.71 11.19
C LYS A 207 -25.90 -9.98 10.00
N ILE A 208 -25.41 -8.77 9.67
CA ILE A 208 -25.89 -7.98 8.55
C ILE A 208 -25.76 -8.76 7.23
N LEU A 209 -24.61 -9.41 7.01
CA LEU A 209 -24.35 -10.16 5.78
C LEU A 209 -25.26 -11.38 5.66
N LEU A 210 -25.49 -12.13 6.74
CA LEU A 210 -26.42 -13.26 6.74
C LEU A 210 -27.87 -12.80 6.52
N GLU A 211 -28.33 -11.74 7.18
CA GLU A 211 -29.65 -11.16 6.98
C GLU A 211 -29.87 -10.68 5.52
N ALA A 212 -28.80 -10.22 4.86
CA ALA A 212 -28.82 -9.84 3.46
C ALA A 212 -28.73 -11.02 2.47
N GLY A 213 -28.68 -12.27 2.96
CA GLY A 213 -28.60 -13.47 2.14
C GLY A 213 -27.21 -13.75 1.54
N VAL A 214 -26.17 -13.18 2.10
CA VAL A 214 -24.78 -13.46 1.73
C VAL A 214 -24.38 -14.82 2.28
N SER A 215 -23.50 -15.55 1.58
CA SER A 215 -23.04 -16.87 2.04
C SER A 215 -22.31 -16.80 3.37
N GLU A 216 -22.38 -17.91 4.12
CA GLU A 216 -21.73 -18.07 5.42
C GLU A 216 -20.21 -17.81 5.33
N GLU A 217 -19.57 -18.32 4.28
CA GLU A 217 -18.12 -18.19 4.07
C GLU A 217 -17.70 -16.71 3.93
N VAL A 218 -18.50 -15.92 3.22
CA VAL A 218 -18.27 -14.47 3.08
C VAL A 218 -18.53 -13.76 4.40
N ALA A 219 -19.61 -14.10 5.10
CA ALA A 219 -19.95 -13.49 6.38
C ALA A 219 -18.88 -13.81 7.47
N GLN A 220 -18.30 -14.98 7.46
CA GLN A 220 -17.20 -15.37 8.36
C GLN A 220 -15.96 -14.49 8.18
N ILE A 221 -15.69 -13.95 7.00
CA ILE A 221 -14.59 -13.00 6.81
C ILE A 221 -14.84 -11.75 7.67
N ALA A 222 -16.04 -11.19 7.65
CA ALA A 222 -16.39 -10.04 8.50
C ALA A 222 -16.27 -10.37 10.01
N LEU A 223 -16.59 -11.60 10.40
CA LEU A 223 -16.53 -12.02 11.80
C LEU A 223 -15.09 -12.21 12.30
N PHE A 224 -14.19 -12.75 11.46
CA PHE A 224 -12.90 -13.29 11.91
C PHE A 224 -11.67 -12.54 11.37
N HIS A 225 -11.82 -11.45 10.61
CA HIS A 225 -10.67 -10.74 10.03
C HIS A 225 -9.78 -10.03 11.08
N HIS A 226 -10.18 -10.01 12.34
CA HIS A 226 -9.37 -9.53 13.47
C HIS A 226 -8.91 -10.66 14.41
N GLU A 227 -9.12 -11.92 14.03
CA GLU A 227 -8.49 -13.04 14.71
C GLU A 227 -7.01 -13.16 14.32
N THR A 228 -6.20 -13.67 15.22
CA THR A 228 -4.75 -13.82 15.03
C THR A 228 -4.32 -15.25 15.32
N ILE A 229 -3.27 -15.73 14.65
CA ILE A 229 -2.83 -17.12 14.72
C ILE A 229 -2.49 -17.56 16.15
N ASP A 230 -2.00 -16.66 16.99
CA ASP A 230 -1.65 -16.91 18.40
C ASP A 230 -2.86 -16.83 19.35
N GLY A 231 -4.04 -16.49 18.86
CA GLY A 231 -5.28 -16.36 19.66
C GLY A 231 -5.38 -15.10 20.48
N THR A 232 -4.56 -14.08 20.20
CA THR A 232 -4.66 -12.75 20.86
C THR A 232 -5.63 -11.81 20.16
N GLY A 233 -6.21 -12.25 19.04
CA GLY A 233 -7.24 -11.55 18.29
C GLY A 233 -8.59 -11.48 18.99
N TYR A 234 -9.59 -11.02 18.29
CA TYR A 234 -10.98 -10.96 18.74
C TYR A 234 -11.92 -11.31 17.58
N ASN A 235 -13.07 -11.92 17.79
CA ASN A 235 -13.97 -12.01 18.94
C ASN A 235 -13.89 -13.34 19.70
N ARG A 236 -13.37 -14.41 19.08
CA ARG A 236 -13.46 -15.78 19.60
C ARG A 236 -12.13 -16.28 20.16
N SER A 237 -11.04 -15.51 19.98
CA SER A 237 -9.68 -15.89 20.34
C SER A 237 -9.28 -17.24 19.71
N MET A 238 -9.65 -17.43 18.45
CA MET A 238 -9.36 -18.61 17.64
C MET A 238 -7.86 -18.71 17.37
N ARG A 239 -7.37 -19.94 17.15
CA ARG A 239 -5.93 -20.18 16.95
C ARG A 239 -5.67 -20.98 15.69
N GLY A 240 -4.59 -20.61 15.00
CA GLY A 240 -4.09 -21.37 13.87
C GLY A 240 -5.15 -21.63 12.80
N GLU A 241 -5.36 -22.89 12.48
CA GLU A 241 -6.29 -23.34 11.44
C GLU A 241 -7.78 -23.31 11.87
N GLU A 242 -8.10 -23.04 13.13
CA GLU A 242 -9.47 -22.77 13.55
C GLU A 242 -10.02 -21.53 12.83
N ILE A 243 -9.13 -20.56 12.48
CA ILE A 243 -9.50 -19.37 11.71
C ILE A 243 -9.63 -19.77 10.23
N PRO A 244 -10.78 -19.50 9.58
CA PRO A 244 -10.97 -19.80 8.16
C PRO A 244 -9.87 -19.18 7.28
N LEU A 245 -9.40 -19.92 6.27
CA LEU A 245 -8.30 -19.48 5.41
C LEU A 245 -8.52 -18.08 4.81
N LEU A 246 -9.73 -17.83 4.29
CA LEU A 246 -10.06 -16.55 3.66
C LEU A 246 -9.99 -15.39 4.68
N SER A 247 -10.39 -15.63 5.93
CA SER A 247 -10.28 -14.64 7.01
C SER A 247 -8.81 -14.35 7.34
N ARG A 248 -7.93 -15.38 7.43
CA ARG A 248 -6.48 -15.20 7.66
C ARG A 248 -5.82 -14.36 6.57
N ILE A 249 -6.25 -14.50 5.30
CA ILE A 249 -5.77 -13.69 4.19
C ILE A 249 -6.19 -12.23 4.38
N VAL A 250 -7.46 -11.99 4.71
CA VAL A 250 -7.98 -10.62 4.91
C VAL A 250 -7.35 -9.97 6.14
N THR A 251 -7.09 -10.69 7.23
CA THR A 251 -6.38 -10.19 8.42
C THR A 251 -5.03 -9.57 8.05
N LEU A 252 -4.25 -10.25 7.21
CA LEU A 252 -2.96 -9.73 6.76
C LEU A 252 -3.14 -8.54 5.81
N ALA A 253 -4.06 -8.61 4.87
CA ALA A 253 -4.32 -7.55 3.89
C ALA A 253 -4.84 -6.26 4.56
N ASP A 254 -5.73 -6.36 5.54
CA ASP A 254 -6.22 -5.25 6.35
C ASP A 254 -5.09 -4.58 7.14
N SER A 255 -4.30 -5.39 7.86
CA SER A 255 -3.16 -4.90 8.63
C SER A 255 -2.12 -4.20 7.75
N TYR A 256 -1.87 -4.74 6.55
CA TYR A 256 -0.98 -4.12 5.57
C TYR A 256 -1.49 -2.76 5.09
N ASP A 257 -2.76 -2.66 4.68
CA ASP A 257 -3.34 -1.38 4.25
C ASP A 257 -3.34 -0.37 5.40
N ALA A 258 -3.65 -0.82 6.61
CA ALA A 258 -3.62 0.01 7.81
C ALA A 258 -2.25 0.59 8.16
N MET A 259 -1.16 -0.15 7.90
CA MET A 259 0.21 0.32 8.12
C MET A 259 0.73 1.19 6.98
N SER A 260 0.24 0.98 5.76
CA SER A 260 0.73 1.60 4.53
C SER A 260 0.10 2.97 4.24
N ASN A 261 -1.03 3.29 4.88
CA ASN A 261 -1.79 4.52 4.66
C ASN A 261 -1.81 5.43 5.89
N ASP A 262 -1.92 6.74 5.67
CA ASP A 262 -2.12 7.71 6.75
C ASP A 262 -3.51 7.51 7.36
N ARG A 263 -3.57 7.43 8.68
CA ARG A 263 -4.82 7.42 9.46
C ARG A 263 -4.89 8.67 10.33
N VAL A 264 -6.10 9.04 10.78
CA VAL A 264 -6.33 10.22 11.64
C VAL A 264 -5.37 10.27 12.83
N TYR A 265 -4.95 9.11 13.34
CA TYR A 265 -4.13 8.98 14.56
C TYR A 265 -2.67 8.55 14.31
N ARG A 266 -2.33 8.13 13.09
CA ARG A 266 -1.02 7.55 12.80
C ARG A 266 -0.58 7.87 11.38
N LYS A 267 0.63 8.43 11.24
CA LYS A 267 1.31 8.52 9.95
C LYS A 267 1.66 7.11 9.48
N ARG A 268 1.57 6.89 8.17
CA ARG A 268 1.99 5.67 7.50
C ARG A 268 3.44 5.30 7.85
N LEU A 269 3.72 4.04 7.84
CA LEU A 269 5.08 3.54 7.91
C LEU A 269 5.74 3.60 6.51
N SER A 270 7.07 3.72 6.48
CA SER A 270 7.83 3.51 5.25
C SER A 270 7.76 2.04 4.79
N PRO A 271 7.90 1.75 3.49
CA PRO A 271 7.80 0.40 2.94
C PRO A 271 8.67 -0.63 3.67
N ASP A 272 9.90 -0.27 3.99
CA ASP A 272 10.84 -1.12 4.72
C ASP A 272 10.35 -1.44 6.15
N LYS A 273 9.70 -0.48 6.82
CA LYS A 273 9.13 -0.70 8.16
C LYS A 273 7.90 -1.59 8.10
N VAL A 274 7.01 -1.39 7.11
CA VAL A 274 5.84 -2.27 6.90
C VAL A 274 6.30 -3.70 6.64
N TYR A 275 7.29 -3.89 5.76
CA TYR A 275 7.87 -5.20 5.47
C TYR A 275 8.41 -5.88 6.73
N LYS A 276 9.24 -5.18 7.51
CA LYS A 276 9.84 -5.70 8.74
C LYS A 276 8.80 -6.03 9.79
N GLU A 277 7.79 -5.19 9.95
CA GLU A 277 6.70 -5.40 10.90
C GLU A 277 5.91 -6.68 10.55
N ILE A 278 5.46 -6.80 9.29
CA ILE A 278 4.73 -8.00 8.84
C ILE A 278 5.60 -9.24 8.95
N ALA A 279 6.88 -9.16 8.57
CA ALA A 279 7.80 -10.29 8.68
C ALA A 279 8.01 -10.72 10.15
N SER A 280 8.10 -9.78 11.09
CA SER A 280 8.27 -10.05 12.51
C SER A 280 7.05 -10.72 13.15
N LEU A 281 5.87 -10.48 12.61
CA LEU A 281 4.58 -11.01 13.10
C LEU A 281 4.20 -12.34 12.42
N SER A 282 5.02 -12.84 11.49
CA SER A 282 4.81 -14.09 10.77
C SER A 282 4.85 -15.30 11.72
N GLY A 283 3.84 -16.16 11.66
CA GLY A 283 3.70 -17.34 12.52
C GLY A 283 3.18 -17.05 13.94
N TYR A 284 2.99 -15.76 14.28
CA TYR A 284 2.39 -15.32 15.56
C TYR A 284 1.05 -14.64 15.31
N HIS A 285 1.08 -13.48 14.68
CA HIS A 285 -0.12 -12.71 14.35
C HIS A 285 -0.73 -13.19 13.04
N PHE A 286 0.12 -13.36 12.03
CA PHE A 286 -0.25 -13.78 10.68
C PHE A 286 0.17 -15.21 10.39
N ASP A 287 -0.61 -15.89 9.54
CA ASP A 287 -0.25 -17.20 9.01
C ASP A 287 1.09 -17.14 8.26
N TYR A 288 1.98 -18.07 8.58
CA TYR A 288 3.33 -18.11 8.01
C TYR A 288 3.31 -18.24 6.48
N ASN A 289 2.53 -19.16 5.94
CA ASN A 289 2.48 -19.43 4.49
C ASN A 289 1.89 -18.22 3.73
N ILE A 290 0.86 -17.59 4.28
CA ILE A 290 0.25 -16.39 3.71
C ILE A 290 1.26 -15.24 3.73
N THR A 291 1.94 -15.05 4.86
CA THR A 291 2.93 -13.98 5.03
C THR A 291 4.11 -14.14 4.07
N GLU A 292 4.66 -15.34 3.93
CA GLU A 292 5.77 -15.62 3.03
C GLU A 292 5.42 -15.25 1.58
N ARG A 293 4.25 -15.69 1.11
CA ARG A 293 3.77 -15.38 -0.26
C ARG A 293 3.55 -13.90 -0.47
N PHE A 294 2.94 -13.23 0.49
CA PHE A 294 2.70 -11.80 0.45
C PHE A 294 4.02 -11.00 0.38
N LEU A 295 4.99 -11.30 1.26
CA LEU A 295 6.27 -10.60 1.31
C LEU A 295 7.08 -10.72 0.01
N ARG A 296 6.90 -11.80 -0.75
CA ARG A 296 7.51 -11.97 -2.09
C ARG A 296 6.91 -11.06 -3.15
N ARG A 297 5.72 -10.50 -2.91
CA ARG A 297 4.99 -9.64 -3.84
C ARG A 297 5.12 -8.15 -3.52
N ILE A 298 5.68 -7.79 -2.37
CA ILE A 298 5.90 -6.39 -2.02
C ILE A 298 7.10 -5.83 -2.76
N ASP A 299 6.92 -4.68 -3.42
CA ASP A 299 8.02 -3.86 -3.92
C ASP A 299 8.55 -2.99 -2.78
N LEU A 300 9.61 -3.47 -2.15
CA LEU A 300 10.20 -2.79 -1.00
C LEU A 300 10.95 -1.51 -1.40
N TYR A 301 11.60 -1.55 -2.56
CA TYR A 301 12.39 -0.45 -3.11
C TYR A 301 12.00 -0.21 -4.57
N PRO A 302 10.94 0.54 -4.86
CA PRO A 302 10.53 0.83 -6.23
C PRO A 302 11.66 1.35 -7.12
N ILE A 303 11.62 1.05 -8.40
CA ILE A 303 12.58 1.60 -9.37
C ILE A 303 12.56 3.12 -9.27
N GLY A 304 13.75 3.74 -9.20
CA GLY A 304 13.93 5.16 -8.98
C GLY A 304 14.06 5.57 -7.50
N THR A 305 13.90 4.63 -6.55
CA THR A 305 14.14 4.93 -5.13
C THR A 305 15.62 5.24 -4.90
N GLY A 306 15.90 6.40 -4.30
CA GLY A 306 17.24 6.73 -3.80
C GLY A 306 17.58 5.87 -2.58
N ILE A 307 18.76 5.28 -2.56
CA ILE A 307 19.19 4.35 -1.51
C ILE A 307 20.57 4.69 -0.97
N MET A 308 20.82 4.30 0.27
CA MET A 308 22.16 4.25 0.88
C MET A 308 22.51 2.81 1.26
N LEU A 309 23.65 2.35 0.82
CA LEU A 309 24.19 1.05 1.19
C LEU A 309 24.91 1.09 2.54
N ASN A 310 25.09 -0.08 3.16
CA ASN A 310 25.88 -0.25 4.40
C ASN A 310 27.31 0.26 4.29
N THR A 311 27.86 0.36 3.07
CA THR A 311 29.17 0.96 2.76
C THR A 311 29.11 2.48 2.63
N ARG A 312 27.98 3.13 2.90
CA ARG A 312 27.71 4.57 2.75
C ARG A 312 27.67 5.09 1.31
N HIS A 313 27.81 4.22 0.31
CA HIS A 313 27.58 4.62 -1.08
C HIS A 313 26.12 4.93 -1.31
N LYS A 314 25.87 6.00 -2.03
CA LYS A 314 24.53 6.39 -2.51
C LYS A 314 24.27 5.82 -3.89
N GLY A 315 23.01 5.50 -4.16
CA GLY A 315 22.61 4.96 -5.45
C GLY A 315 21.11 5.09 -5.68
N VAL A 316 20.66 4.51 -6.76
CA VAL A 316 19.24 4.44 -7.13
C VAL A 316 18.89 3.02 -7.56
N VAL A 317 17.69 2.58 -7.21
CA VAL A 317 17.17 1.29 -7.66
C VAL A 317 16.88 1.36 -9.16
N VAL A 318 17.45 0.44 -9.93
CA VAL A 318 17.32 0.41 -11.40
C VAL A 318 16.53 -0.79 -11.92
N SER A 319 16.46 -1.87 -11.14
CA SER A 319 15.68 -3.06 -11.48
C SER A 319 15.34 -3.85 -10.22
N GLN A 320 14.25 -4.60 -10.26
CA GLN A 320 13.83 -5.49 -9.19
C GLN A 320 14.32 -6.92 -9.45
N ASN A 321 14.67 -7.61 -8.37
CA ASN A 321 14.92 -9.05 -8.42
C ASN A 321 13.64 -9.79 -8.06
N LYS A 322 13.16 -10.61 -9.00
CA LYS A 322 11.96 -11.42 -8.81
C LYS A 322 12.12 -12.31 -7.57
N PHE A 323 11.16 -12.25 -6.65
CA PHE A 323 11.15 -12.98 -5.37
C PHE A 323 12.19 -12.57 -4.32
N LEU A 324 12.98 -11.52 -4.56
CA LEU A 324 13.95 -10.98 -3.61
C LEU A 324 13.80 -9.45 -3.47
N PRO A 325 12.66 -8.96 -2.99
CA PRO A 325 12.35 -7.52 -2.94
C PRO A 325 13.34 -6.71 -2.10
N GLN A 326 14.02 -7.34 -1.13
CA GLN A 326 15.05 -6.70 -0.30
C GLN A 326 16.40 -6.53 -1.02
N SER A 327 16.60 -7.15 -2.17
CA SER A 327 17.90 -7.20 -2.87
C SER A 327 17.76 -6.79 -4.33
N PRO A 328 17.32 -5.54 -4.62
CA PRO A 328 17.18 -5.04 -5.99
C PRO A 328 18.54 -4.89 -6.69
N VAL A 329 18.51 -4.62 -7.99
CA VAL A 329 19.68 -4.10 -8.71
C VAL A 329 19.74 -2.59 -8.48
N VAL A 330 20.86 -2.11 -8.01
CA VAL A 330 21.07 -0.71 -7.68
C VAL A 330 22.20 -0.12 -8.52
N ARG A 331 22.04 1.11 -8.98
CA ARG A 331 23.08 1.90 -9.62
C ARG A 331 23.75 2.76 -8.58
N ILE A 332 25.04 2.53 -8.35
CA ILE A 332 25.86 3.26 -7.40
C ILE A 332 26.66 4.30 -8.18
N PHE A 333 26.58 5.55 -7.72
CA PHE A 333 27.40 6.64 -8.28
C PHE A 333 28.79 6.59 -7.66
N LYS A 334 29.80 6.79 -8.48
CA LYS A 334 31.16 6.91 -8.03
C LYS A 334 31.32 8.21 -7.25
N ASP A 335 32.04 8.14 -6.18
CA ASP A 335 32.58 9.31 -5.52
C ASP A 335 33.83 9.72 -6.29
N GLU A 336 33.80 10.87 -6.95
CA GLU A 336 34.95 11.42 -7.68
C GLU A 336 36.14 11.68 -6.78
N THR A 337 35.95 11.74 -5.47
CA THR A 337 36.99 11.95 -4.47
C THR A 337 37.67 10.64 -4.04
N ASP A 338 37.16 9.46 -4.44
CA ASP A 338 37.75 8.16 -4.09
C ASP A 338 38.82 7.75 -5.12
N PRO A 339 40.12 7.71 -4.72
CA PRO A 339 41.25 7.38 -5.62
C PRO A 339 41.14 5.96 -6.24
N ARG A 340 40.28 5.08 -5.70
CA ARG A 340 40.05 3.73 -6.24
C ARG A 340 39.24 3.73 -7.53
N ASN A 341 38.67 4.87 -7.91
CA ASN A 341 37.77 5.02 -9.05
C ASN A 341 38.50 5.46 -10.35
N GLU A 342 39.80 5.74 -10.31
CA GLU A 342 40.59 6.31 -11.44
C GLU A 342 40.59 5.45 -12.73
N ASN A 343 40.31 4.16 -12.66
CA ASN A 343 40.41 3.23 -13.81
C ASN A 343 39.07 2.76 -14.37
N ILE A 344 37.93 3.31 -13.97
CA ILE A 344 36.63 2.86 -14.45
C ILE A 344 36.04 3.93 -15.40
N SER A 345 35.76 3.54 -16.64
CA SER A 345 35.33 4.42 -17.74
C SER A 345 33.90 4.98 -17.61
N THR A 346 33.13 4.53 -16.61
CA THR A 346 31.75 4.98 -16.36
C THR A 346 31.63 5.61 -14.98
N ASN A 347 30.85 6.67 -14.85
CA ASN A 347 30.64 7.36 -13.57
C ASN A 347 29.71 6.62 -12.60
N TYR A 348 29.28 5.42 -12.96
CA TYR A 348 28.42 4.56 -12.13
C TYR A 348 28.71 3.08 -12.36
N VAL A 349 28.24 2.26 -11.41
CA VAL A 349 28.26 0.80 -11.51
C VAL A 349 26.91 0.24 -11.09
N ASP A 350 26.38 -0.71 -11.89
CA ASP A 350 25.17 -1.45 -11.52
C ASP A 350 25.56 -2.68 -10.69
N VAL A 351 24.97 -2.78 -9.50
CA VAL A 351 25.23 -3.85 -8.55
C VAL A 351 23.95 -4.61 -8.26
N ASP A 352 23.94 -5.89 -8.57
CA ASP A 352 22.85 -6.80 -8.23
C ASP A 352 23.02 -7.25 -6.76
N LEU A 353 22.20 -6.70 -5.88
CA LEU A 353 22.28 -7.00 -4.45
C LEU A 353 21.95 -8.46 -4.11
N ALA A 354 21.20 -9.15 -4.97
CA ALA A 354 20.93 -10.57 -4.80
C ALA A 354 22.19 -11.46 -5.01
N LYS A 355 23.19 -10.95 -5.74
CA LYS A 355 24.45 -11.64 -6.01
C LYS A 355 25.57 -11.26 -5.04
N THR A 356 25.33 -10.30 -4.15
CA THR A 356 26.32 -9.80 -3.19
C THR A 356 25.90 -10.15 -1.76
N LYS A 357 26.73 -10.92 -1.04
CA LYS A 357 26.42 -11.35 0.33
C LYS A 357 26.62 -10.25 1.40
N TYR A 358 27.32 -9.16 1.06
CA TYR A 358 27.79 -8.17 2.02
C TYR A 358 27.25 -6.77 1.79
N LEU A 359 26.55 -6.53 0.68
CA LEU A 359 25.95 -5.24 0.39
C LEU A 359 24.45 -5.29 0.63
N PHE A 360 23.95 -4.33 1.39
CA PHE A 360 22.52 -4.19 1.67
C PHE A 360 22.14 -2.72 1.88
N ILE A 361 20.90 -2.41 1.64
CA ILE A 361 20.33 -1.08 1.82
C ILE A 361 20.11 -0.82 3.30
N ILE A 362 20.61 0.33 3.79
CA ILE A 362 20.44 0.76 5.18
C ILE A 362 19.48 1.93 5.31
N ASP A 363 19.27 2.70 4.24
CA ASP A 363 18.40 3.88 4.22
C ASP A 363 17.87 4.17 2.83
N THR A 364 16.77 4.92 2.75
CA THR A 364 16.14 5.42 1.52
C THR A 364 15.92 6.93 1.62
N PHE A 365 15.98 7.66 0.49
CA PHE A 365 15.80 9.11 0.45
C PHE A 365 15.12 9.59 -0.82
#